data_40e42a3f3dd6ea937c90884fa7cd5b74
#
_entry.id   40e42a3f3dd6ea937c90884fa7cd5b74
#
_cell.length_a   1.000
_cell.length_b   1.000
_cell.length_c   1.000
_cell.angle_alpha   90.00
_cell.angle_beta   90.00
_cell.angle_gamma   90.00
#
_symmetry.space_group_name_H-M   'P 1'
#
loop_
_entity.id
_entity.type
_entity.pdbx_description
1 polymer ?
#
loop_
_entity_poly.entity_id
_entity_poly.type
_entity_poly.pdbx_seq_one_letter_code
_entity_poly.pdbx_strand_id
1 'polypeptide(L)'
;MKPVGKLGIAVGAVGAATLVFAAAASAHAIVSPAVAKAKALQQFTLSVPTEKAGLTTTKIELTVPSSFAIDSFEPPSTGWTQQTHSSGSGESAVVQKVTWTGGHTPTGQDSVFRFNASVPKSGTVTFDVRQTYSDGSVVDWNGPESSDAPAPTVEVLDSFGGGGTSTIEIVALVLAIAALVVAVIGLVGGRGKRTLA
;
A
#
# COMPACT_ATOMS: atom_id res chain seq x y z
N MET A 1 38.73 31.30 43.08
CA MET A 1 37.36 31.38 42.51
C MET A 1 37.40 30.89 41.06
N LYS A 2 36.82 29.74 40.79
CA LYS A 2 36.70 29.15 39.43
C LYS A 2 35.35 29.53 38.83
N PRO A 3 35.22 29.96 37.58
CA PRO A 3 33.93 30.21 36.95
C PRO A 3 33.26 28.90 36.53
N VAL A 4 32.12 28.66 37.13
CA VAL A 4 31.17 27.62 36.68
C VAL A 4 30.18 28.30 35.74
N GLY A 5 29.90 27.65 34.60
CA GLY A 5 28.68 27.91 33.88
C GLY A 5 28.83 28.42 32.46
N LYS A 6 28.78 27.52 31.49
CA LYS A 6 28.26 27.73 30.10
C LYS A 6 27.87 26.43 29.43
N LEU A 7 27.35 25.45 30.16
CA LEU A 7 26.92 24.17 29.56
C LEU A 7 25.39 23.91 29.63
N GLY A 8 24.61 24.94 29.96
CA GLY A 8 23.16 24.75 30.20
C GLY A 8 22.21 25.19 29.08
N ILE A 9 22.68 25.79 27.97
CA ILE A 9 21.78 26.42 26.98
C ILE A 9 21.67 25.60 25.68
N ALA A 10 22.52 24.61 25.46
CA ALA A 10 22.52 23.83 24.20
C ALA A 10 21.49 22.67 24.14
N VAL A 11 20.94 22.24 25.27
CA VAL A 11 20.00 21.08 25.32
C VAL A 11 18.54 21.50 25.10
N GLY A 12 18.20 22.77 25.27
CA GLY A 12 16.83 23.28 25.10
C GLY A 12 16.41 23.51 23.63
N ALA A 13 17.37 23.68 22.71
CA ALA A 13 17.07 24.06 21.33
C ALA A 13 16.80 22.85 20.39
N VAL A 14 17.25 21.65 20.79
CA VAL A 14 17.03 20.42 19.97
C VAL A 14 15.65 19.82 20.21
N GLY A 15 15.04 20.06 21.39
CA GLY A 15 13.71 19.55 21.71
C GLY A 15 12.54 20.32 21.05
N ALA A 16 12.77 21.57 20.63
CA ALA A 16 11.72 22.39 20.02
C ALA A 16 11.62 22.20 18.49
N ALA A 17 12.67 21.69 17.85
CA ALA A 17 12.69 21.47 16.39
C ALA A 17 11.97 20.18 15.95
N THR A 18 11.71 19.25 16.87
CA THR A 18 11.03 17.97 16.55
C THR A 18 9.50 18.05 16.60
N LEU A 19 8.92 19.15 17.03
CA LEU A 19 7.46 19.32 17.11
C LEU A 19 6.83 20.01 15.90
N VAL A 20 7.61 20.45 14.91
CA VAL A 20 7.09 21.19 13.74
C VAL A 20 6.85 20.28 12.53
N PHE A 21 7.22 19.00 12.58
CA PHE A 21 6.91 18.01 11.55
C PHE A 21 5.77 17.06 11.96
N ALA A 22 4.77 17.54 12.70
CA ALA A 22 3.44 17.01 12.51
C ALA A 22 2.94 17.56 11.15
N ALA A 23 3.61 17.15 10.07
CA ALA A 23 3.05 17.27 8.75
C ALA A 23 1.62 16.75 8.86
N ALA A 24 0.65 17.53 8.43
CA ALA A 24 -0.68 17.02 8.19
C ALA A 24 -0.48 15.71 7.42
N ALA A 25 -0.69 14.57 8.08
CA ALA A 25 -0.78 13.30 7.41
C ALA A 25 -2.04 13.42 6.57
N SER A 26 -1.91 13.99 5.37
CA SER A 26 -2.96 13.99 4.38
C SER A 26 -3.21 12.52 4.09
N ALA A 27 -4.32 12.00 4.57
CA ALA A 27 -4.71 10.65 4.28
C ALA A 27 -5.26 10.68 2.85
N HIS A 28 -4.65 9.95 1.95
CA HIS A 28 -5.09 9.86 0.55
C HIS A 28 -6.10 8.73 0.39
N ALA A 29 -7.01 8.87 -0.58
CA ALA A 29 -7.77 7.73 -1.03
C ALA A 29 -6.81 6.70 -1.65
N ILE A 30 -6.93 5.44 -1.25
CA ILE A 30 -6.04 4.36 -1.70
C ILE A 30 -6.83 3.13 -2.15
N VAL A 31 -6.25 2.39 -3.10
CA VAL A 31 -6.67 1.03 -3.43
C VAL A 31 -5.55 0.08 -3.03
N SER A 32 -5.86 -0.89 -2.18
CA SER A 32 -4.93 -1.90 -1.68
C SER A 32 -5.30 -3.29 -2.20
N PRO A 33 -4.32 -4.14 -2.52
CA PRO A 33 -2.88 -3.91 -2.43
C PRO A 33 -2.40 -2.93 -3.51
N ALA A 34 -1.36 -2.15 -3.19
CA ALA A 34 -0.76 -1.19 -4.13
C ALA A 34 -0.05 -1.90 -5.31
N VAL A 35 0.28 -3.19 -5.14
CA VAL A 35 0.88 -4.03 -6.19
C VAL A 35 0.04 -5.27 -6.37
N ALA A 36 -0.34 -5.57 -7.61
CA ALA A 36 -1.17 -6.70 -7.98
C ALA A 36 -0.50 -7.57 -9.06
N LYS A 37 -0.96 -8.81 -9.22
CA LYS A 37 -0.50 -9.73 -10.28
C LYS A 37 -1.47 -9.70 -11.45
N ALA A 38 -0.96 -9.54 -12.66
CA ALA A 38 -1.76 -9.64 -13.87
C ALA A 38 -2.41 -11.02 -14.01
N LYS A 39 -3.61 -11.06 -14.58
CA LYS A 39 -4.39 -12.28 -14.87
C LYS A 39 -4.72 -13.14 -13.65
N ALA A 40 -4.66 -12.55 -12.46
CA ALA A 40 -5.05 -13.21 -11.22
C ALA A 40 -6.27 -12.50 -10.61
N LEU A 41 -7.23 -13.28 -10.14
CA LEU A 41 -8.31 -12.76 -9.31
C LEU A 41 -7.75 -12.48 -7.91
N GLN A 42 -7.91 -11.26 -7.43
CA GLN A 42 -7.41 -10.80 -6.14
C GLN A 42 -8.45 -9.92 -5.45
N GLN A 43 -8.40 -9.87 -4.14
CA GLN A 43 -9.21 -8.95 -3.35
C GLN A 43 -8.53 -7.58 -3.32
N PHE A 44 -9.34 -6.54 -3.55
CA PHE A 44 -8.95 -5.15 -3.43
C PHE A 44 -9.82 -4.44 -2.38
N THR A 45 -9.25 -3.42 -1.78
CA THR A 45 -9.93 -2.56 -0.81
C THR A 45 -9.75 -1.11 -1.23
N LEU A 46 -10.84 -0.41 -1.46
CA LEU A 46 -10.86 1.05 -1.55
C LEU A 46 -11.03 1.62 -0.15
N SER A 47 -10.12 2.49 0.29
CA SER A 47 -10.18 3.24 1.54
C SER A 47 -10.17 4.74 1.20
N VAL A 48 -11.19 5.47 1.67
CA VAL A 48 -11.34 6.92 1.42
C VAL A 48 -11.45 7.64 2.75
N PRO A 49 -10.47 8.48 3.09
CA PRO A 49 -10.41 9.15 4.37
C PRO A 49 -11.44 10.28 4.46
N THR A 50 -12.00 10.48 5.66
CA THR A 50 -12.81 11.65 5.97
C THR A 50 -11.96 12.69 6.69
N GLU A 51 -11.47 13.69 5.93
CA GLU A 51 -10.50 14.68 6.44
C GLU A 51 -11.15 15.97 6.95
N LYS A 52 -12.31 16.36 6.41
CA LYS A 52 -12.97 17.62 6.77
C LYS A 52 -13.51 17.57 8.19
N ALA A 53 -13.03 18.48 9.04
CA ALA A 53 -13.41 18.55 10.45
C ALA A 53 -14.93 18.80 10.62
N GLY A 54 -15.56 18.01 11.49
CA GLY A 54 -16.97 18.13 11.81
C GLY A 54 -17.94 17.67 10.73
N LEU A 55 -17.43 17.11 9.62
CA LEU A 55 -18.26 16.56 8.54
C LEU A 55 -18.15 15.03 8.51
N THR A 56 -19.10 14.41 7.81
CA THR A 56 -19.12 12.98 7.55
C THR A 56 -19.09 12.71 6.05
N THR A 57 -18.46 11.61 5.64
CA THR A 57 -18.56 11.12 4.26
C THR A 57 -19.90 10.42 4.09
N THR A 58 -20.69 10.86 3.11
CA THR A 58 -22.05 10.36 2.87
C THR A 58 -22.20 9.59 1.56
N LYS A 59 -21.28 9.82 0.60
CA LYS A 59 -21.29 9.16 -0.70
C LYS A 59 -19.90 9.01 -1.24
N ILE A 60 -19.62 7.83 -1.82
CA ILE A 60 -18.39 7.54 -2.59
C ILE A 60 -18.80 7.03 -3.97
N GLU A 61 -18.15 7.51 -5.00
CA GLU A 61 -18.29 7.04 -6.38
C GLU A 61 -16.91 6.62 -6.89
N LEU A 62 -16.80 5.38 -7.34
CA LEU A 62 -15.59 4.83 -7.97
C LEU A 62 -15.84 4.67 -9.47
N THR A 63 -15.09 5.39 -10.30
CA THR A 63 -15.01 5.11 -11.73
C THR A 63 -13.96 4.03 -11.96
N VAL A 64 -14.39 2.92 -12.53
CA VAL A 64 -13.54 1.74 -12.74
C VAL A 64 -12.84 1.87 -14.09
N PRO A 65 -11.49 1.83 -14.13
CA PRO A 65 -10.76 1.85 -15.38
C PRO A 65 -11.09 0.64 -16.26
N SER A 66 -11.11 0.81 -17.57
CA SER A 66 -11.45 -0.27 -18.52
C SER A 66 -10.46 -1.44 -18.49
N SER A 67 -9.27 -1.23 -17.93
CA SER A 67 -8.25 -2.25 -17.71
C SER A 67 -8.43 -3.02 -16.41
N PHE A 68 -9.48 -2.76 -15.63
CA PHE A 68 -9.73 -3.36 -14.33
C PHE A 68 -11.12 -3.98 -14.30
N ALA A 69 -11.20 -5.30 -14.13
CA ALA A 69 -12.46 -6.04 -14.17
C ALA A 69 -12.87 -6.47 -12.75
N ILE A 70 -13.89 -5.81 -12.20
CA ILE A 70 -14.49 -6.22 -10.92
C ILE A 70 -15.40 -7.41 -11.17
N ASP A 71 -15.18 -8.48 -10.41
CA ASP A 71 -15.92 -9.74 -10.46
C ASP A 71 -17.06 -9.76 -9.42
N SER A 72 -16.75 -9.39 -8.20
CA SER A 72 -17.70 -9.45 -7.08
C SER A 72 -17.37 -8.41 -6.01
N PHE A 73 -18.36 -8.14 -5.15
CA PHE A 73 -18.25 -7.19 -4.04
C PHE A 73 -18.51 -7.89 -2.72
N GLU A 74 -17.81 -7.47 -1.67
CA GLU A 74 -18.29 -7.73 -0.31
C GLU A 74 -19.47 -6.79 0.02
N PRO A 75 -20.42 -7.24 0.82
CA PRO A 75 -21.49 -6.35 1.31
C PRO A 75 -20.87 -5.12 2.01
N PRO A 76 -21.31 -3.90 1.69
CA PRO A 76 -20.79 -2.72 2.35
C PRO A 76 -21.16 -2.72 3.84
N SER A 77 -20.41 -1.99 4.65
CA SER A 77 -20.68 -1.83 6.07
C SER A 77 -22.10 -1.28 6.30
N THR A 78 -22.67 -1.54 7.47
CA THR A 78 -23.99 -1.06 7.87
C THR A 78 -24.16 0.45 7.62
N GLY A 79 -25.27 0.83 7.04
CA GLY A 79 -25.57 2.21 6.65
C GLY A 79 -25.23 2.56 5.21
N TRP A 80 -24.36 1.79 4.56
CA TRP A 80 -24.04 2.00 3.16
C TRP A 80 -24.91 1.16 2.23
N THR A 81 -25.36 1.77 1.13
CA THR A 81 -26.05 1.09 0.03
C THR A 81 -25.19 1.17 -1.22
N GLN A 82 -25.01 0.05 -1.92
CA GLN A 82 -24.21 -0.05 -3.13
C GLN A 82 -25.07 -0.13 -4.38
N GLN A 83 -24.67 0.60 -5.41
CA GLN A 83 -25.22 0.51 -6.77
C GLN A 83 -24.07 0.37 -7.77
N THR A 84 -24.23 -0.49 -8.76
CA THR A 84 -23.26 -0.69 -9.84
C THR A 84 -23.87 -0.26 -11.17
N HIS A 85 -23.06 0.38 -12.00
CA HIS A 85 -23.35 0.64 -13.40
C HIS A 85 -22.39 -0.16 -14.25
N SER A 86 -22.91 -1.03 -15.10
CA SER A 86 -22.14 -1.91 -15.98
C SER A 86 -22.46 -1.61 -17.45
N SER A 87 -21.49 -1.82 -18.33
CA SER A 87 -21.70 -1.90 -19.78
C SER A 87 -21.73 -3.35 -20.23
N GLY A 88 -22.42 -3.63 -21.33
CA GLY A 88 -22.62 -5.00 -21.80
C GLY A 88 -23.81 -5.68 -21.12
N SER A 89 -23.98 -6.97 -21.38
CA SER A 89 -25.08 -7.77 -20.84
C SER A 89 -24.63 -9.21 -20.56
N GLY A 90 -25.30 -9.86 -19.61
CA GLY A 90 -24.98 -11.24 -19.22
C GLY A 90 -23.55 -11.37 -18.68
N GLU A 91 -22.87 -12.44 -19.06
CA GLU A 91 -21.49 -12.74 -18.61
C GLU A 91 -20.44 -11.77 -19.14
N SER A 92 -20.77 -10.96 -20.14
CA SER A 92 -19.88 -9.93 -20.69
C SER A 92 -20.08 -8.55 -20.08
N ALA A 93 -20.92 -8.42 -19.05
CA ALA A 93 -21.12 -7.16 -18.36
C ALA A 93 -19.87 -6.75 -17.59
N VAL A 94 -19.39 -5.51 -17.82
CA VAL A 94 -18.22 -4.96 -17.15
C VAL A 94 -18.65 -3.78 -16.30
N VAL A 95 -18.32 -3.81 -15.02
CA VAL A 95 -18.59 -2.71 -14.09
C VAL A 95 -17.74 -1.51 -14.48
N GLN A 96 -18.41 -0.38 -14.73
CA GLN A 96 -17.76 0.89 -15.08
C GLN A 96 -17.79 1.90 -13.96
N LYS A 97 -18.79 1.81 -13.09
CA LYS A 97 -18.95 2.72 -11.96
C LYS A 97 -19.61 2.00 -10.80
N VAL A 98 -19.15 2.29 -9.60
CA VAL A 98 -19.75 1.87 -8.36
C VAL A 98 -20.08 3.12 -7.53
N THR A 99 -21.26 3.15 -6.98
CA THR A 99 -21.70 4.24 -6.08
C THR A 99 -22.15 3.64 -4.76
N TRP A 100 -21.53 4.11 -3.68
CA TRP A 100 -21.96 3.82 -2.31
C TRP A 100 -22.59 5.08 -1.71
N THR A 101 -23.77 4.96 -1.12
CA THR A 101 -24.55 6.06 -0.53
C THR A 101 -25.08 5.71 0.85
N GLY A 102 -25.49 6.71 1.62
CA GLY A 102 -26.09 6.54 2.94
C GLY A 102 -25.09 6.45 4.07
N GLY A 103 -23.79 6.61 3.79
CA GLY A 103 -22.73 6.58 4.79
C GLY A 103 -22.78 7.76 5.77
N HIS A 104 -22.14 7.54 6.92
CA HIS A 104 -21.92 8.56 7.96
C HIS A 104 -20.52 8.39 8.58
N THR A 105 -19.51 8.22 7.73
CA THR A 105 -18.12 8.05 8.19
C THR A 105 -17.60 9.38 8.75
N PRO A 106 -17.28 9.48 10.06
CA PRO A 106 -16.88 10.74 10.68
C PRO A 106 -15.43 11.10 10.36
N THR A 107 -15.07 12.35 10.60
CA THR A 107 -13.69 12.87 10.51
C THR A 107 -12.71 11.95 11.23
N GLY A 108 -11.57 11.65 10.60
CA GLY A 108 -10.51 10.79 11.14
C GLY A 108 -10.76 9.29 10.97
N GLN A 109 -11.81 8.91 10.23
CA GLN A 109 -12.08 7.52 9.86
C GLN A 109 -12.18 7.38 8.33
N ASP A 110 -11.98 6.15 7.85
CA ASP A 110 -12.07 5.81 6.43
C ASP A 110 -13.39 5.13 6.08
N SER A 111 -13.93 5.48 4.93
CA SER A 111 -14.95 4.68 4.26
C SER A 111 -14.26 3.56 3.49
N VAL A 112 -14.58 2.29 3.82
CA VAL A 112 -13.86 1.12 3.31
C VAL A 112 -14.80 0.21 2.54
N PHE A 113 -14.41 -0.15 1.30
CA PHE A 113 -15.17 -1.03 0.41
C PHE A 113 -14.25 -2.08 -0.19
N ARG A 114 -14.70 -3.35 -0.19
CA ARG A 114 -13.93 -4.49 -0.69
C ARG A 114 -14.60 -5.12 -1.89
N PHE A 115 -13.77 -5.54 -2.83
CA PHE A 115 -14.21 -6.21 -4.05
C PHE A 115 -13.12 -7.14 -4.58
N ASN A 116 -13.54 -8.19 -5.28
CA ASN A 116 -12.63 -9.06 -6.02
C ASN A 116 -12.54 -8.58 -7.47
N ALA A 117 -11.34 -8.53 -8.00
CA ALA A 117 -11.11 -8.06 -9.35
C ALA A 117 -9.89 -8.74 -9.99
N SER A 118 -9.85 -8.69 -11.31
CA SER A 118 -8.69 -9.09 -12.09
C SER A 118 -8.24 -7.97 -13.02
N VAL A 119 -6.93 -7.93 -13.30
CA VAL A 119 -6.32 -6.99 -14.25
C VAL A 119 -5.65 -7.79 -15.35
N PRO A 120 -6.10 -7.68 -16.60
CA PRO A 120 -5.64 -8.57 -17.69
C PRO A 120 -4.20 -8.32 -18.13
N LYS A 121 -3.63 -7.14 -17.88
CA LYS A 121 -2.28 -6.74 -18.34
C LYS A 121 -1.50 -6.04 -17.23
N SER A 122 -0.17 -6.21 -17.24
CA SER A 122 0.75 -5.42 -16.41
C SER A 122 0.75 -3.94 -16.81
N GLY A 123 1.07 -3.08 -15.84
CA GLY A 123 1.11 -1.63 -15.96
C GLY A 123 0.46 -0.95 -14.77
N THR A 124 0.40 0.38 -14.78
CA THR A 124 -0.26 1.16 -13.74
C THR A 124 -1.74 1.32 -14.05
N VAL A 125 -2.59 0.97 -13.08
CA VAL A 125 -4.04 1.23 -13.10
C VAL A 125 -4.31 2.42 -12.22
N THR A 126 -4.95 3.45 -12.76
CA THR A 126 -5.33 4.67 -12.05
C THR A 126 -6.85 4.71 -11.90
N PHE A 127 -7.33 4.98 -10.70
CA PHE A 127 -8.75 5.08 -10.38
C PHE A 127 -9.15 6.54 -10.23
N ASP A 128 -10.45 6.82 -10.47
CA ASP A 128 -11.06 8.12 -10.22
C ASP A 128 -12.14 7.92 -9.14
N VAL A 129 -11.96 8.61 -8.01
CA VAL A 129 -12.86 8.48 -6.86
C VAL A 129 -13.42 9.84 -6.49
N ARG A 130 -14.74 9.95 -6.41
CA ARG A 130 -15.43 11.13 -5.94
C ARG A 130 -16.03 10.89 -4.57
N GLN A 131 -15.72 11.76 -3.63
CA GLN A 131 -16.19 11.75 -2.25
C GLN A 131 -17.13 12.94 -2.02
N THR A 132 -18.31 12.67 -1.45
CA THR A 132 -19.27 13.72 -1.06
C THR A 132 -19.43 13.72 0.45
N TYR A 133 -19.38 14.91 1.04
CA TYR A 133 -19.56 15.15 2.46
C TYR A 133 -20.99 15.53 2.82
N SER A 134 -21.32 15.55 4.12
CA SER A 134 -22.66 15.85 4.65
C SER A 134 -23.14 17.27 4.37
N ASP A 135 -22.25 18.22 4.10
CA ASP A 135 -22.57 19.58 3.67
C ASP A 135 -22.76 19.73 2.16
N GLY A 136 -22.65 18.62 1.40
CA GLY A 136 -22.72 18.59 -0.05
C GLY A 136 -21.39 18.96 -0.75
N SER A 137 -20.36 19.31 -0.03
CA SER A 137 -19.04 19.54 -0.64
C SER A 137 -18.44 18.23 -1.17
N VAL A 138 -17.61 18.35 -2.19
CA VAL A 138 -17.02 17.22 -2.91
C VAL A 138 -15.50 17.33 -2.91
N VAL A 139 -14.83 16.16 -2.85
CA VAL A 139 -13.41 15.98 -3.17
C VAL A 139 -13.31 14.96 -4.29
N ASP A 140 -12.60 15.33 -5.35
CA ASP A 140 -12.30 14.43 -6.47
C ASP A 140 -10.84 13.94 -6.34
N TRP A 141 -10.68 12.67 -5.98
CA TRP A 141 -9.40 11.96 -5.87
C TRP A 141 -9.00 11.46 -7.27
N ASN A 142 -8.55 12.37 -8.12
CA ASN A 142 -8.17 12.10 -9.52
C ASN A 142 -6.96 12.93 -9.99
N GLY A 143 -6.33 13.62 -9.05
CA GLY A 143 -5.17 14.47 -9.34
C GLY A 143 -3.86 13.70 -9.54
N PRO A 144 -2.78 14.37 -9.95
CA PRO A 144 -1.45 13.82 -9.95
C PRO A 144 -0.96 13.53 -8.52
N GLU A 145 0.03 12.66 -8.37
CA GLU A 145 0.59 12.23 -7.08
C GLU A 145 0.98 13.39 -6.14
N SER A 146 1.41 14.52 -6.71
CA SER A 146 1.81 15.71 -5.96
C SER A 146 0.66 16.66 -5.58
N SER A 147 -0.59 16.31 -5.88
CA SER A 147 -1.77 17.12 -5.53
C SER A 147 -2.29 16.80 -4.14
N ASP A 148 -3.17 17.67 -3.62
CA ASP A 148 -3.85 17.44 -2.33
C ASP A 148 -4.84 16.26 -2.37
N ALA A 149 -5.31 15.88 -3.57
CA ALA A 149 -6.24 14.78 -3.79
C ALA A 149 -5.77 13.89 -4.96
N PRO A 150 -4.69 13.10 -4.77
CA PRO A 150 -4.14 12.27 -5.82
C PRO A 150 -5.06 11.09 -6.15
N ALA A 151 -5.02 10.66 -7.39
CA ALA A 151 -5.72 9.48 -7.86
C ALA A 151 -5.13 8.21 -7.22
N PRO A 152 -5.95 7.30 -6.67
CA PRO A 152 -5.48 5.99 -6.26
C PRO A 152 -4.89 5.20 -7.43
N THR A 153 -3.76 4.52 -7.21
CA THR A 153 -3.10 3.71 -8.22
C THR A 153 -2.78 2.31 -7.72
N VAL A 154 -2.76 1.35 -8.65
CA VAL A 154 -2.27 -0.02 -8.41
C VAL A 154 -1.25 -0.34 -9.50
N GLU A 155 -0.05 -0.76 -9.10
CA GLU A 155 0.95 -1.30 -10.01
C GLU A 155 0.65 -2.78 -10.26
N VAL A 156 0.53 -3.16 -11.52
CA VAL A 156 0.22 -4.54 -11.93
C VAL A 156 1.44 -5.16 -12.58
N LEU A 157 1.93 -6.24 -12.02
CA LEU A 157 3.11 -6.96 -12.47
C LEU A 157 2.72 -8.32 -13.07
N ASP A 158 3.45 -8.77 -14.08
CA ASP A 158 3.26 -10.12 -14.63
C ASP A 158 3.70 -11.21 -13.65
N SER A 159 4.65 -10.89 -12.76
CA SER A 159 5.16 -11.77 -11.71
C SER A 159 5.70 -10.94 -10.55
N PHE A 160 5.52 -11.42 -9.31
CA PHE A 160 6.11 -10.77 -8.14
C PHE A 160 7.62 -11.03 -7.95
N GLY A 161 8.27 -11.66 -8.92
CA GLY A 161 9.64 -12.09 -8.79
C GLY A 161 9.77 -13.20 -7.73
N GLY A 162 10.35 -14.29 -8.03
CA GLY A 162 10.47 -15.37 -7.04
C GLY A 162 10.54 -16.72 -7.74
N GLY A 163 11.57 -16.94 -8.50
CA GLY A 163 11.75 -18.20 -9.22
C GLY A 163 13.10 -18.34 -9.90
N GLY A 164 13.99 -17.40 -9.70
CA GLY A 164 15.37 -17.51 -10.11
C GLY A 164 16.28 -17.30 -8.91
N THR A 165 17.07 -18.29 -8.53
CA THR A 165 18.21 -18.06 -7.66
C THR A 165 19.06 -16.96 -8.29
N SER A 166 19.21 -15.85 -7.60
CA SER A 166 20.03 -14.75 -8.11
C SER A 166 21.49 -15.25 -8.29
N THR A 167 22.22 -14.71 -9.24
CA THR A 167 23.62 -15.05 -9.43
C THR A 167 24.40 -14.90 -8.12
N ILE A 168 24.03 -13.94 -7.28
CA ILE A 168 24.60 -13.71 -5.95
C ILE A 168 24.31 -14.87 -5.01
N GLU A 169 23.09 -15.41 -5.00
CA GLU A 169 22.72 -16.57 -4.17
C GLU A 169 23.47 -17.84 -4.60
N ILE A 170 23.63 -18.06 -5.90
CA ILE A 170 24.42 -19.17 -6.43
C ILE A 170 25.88 -19.01 -6.02
N VAL A 171 26.47 -17.82 -6.19
CA VAL A 171 27.84 -17.54 -5.79
C VAL A 171 28.04 -17.71 -4.29
N ALA A 172 27.11 -17.21 -3.47
CA ALA A 172 27.17 -17.36 -2.02
C ALA A 172 27.10 -18.85 -1.61
N LEU A 173 26.25 -19.64 -2.26
CA LEU A 173 26.14 -21.09 -1.99
C LEU A 173 27.44 -21.82 -2.37
N VAL A 174 28.01 -21.50 -3.53
CA VAL A 174 29.29 -22.10 -3.97
C VAL A 174 30.43 -21.76 -3.00
N LEU A 175 30.53 -20.51 -2.56
CA LEU A 175 31.51 -20.08 -1.56
C LEU A 175 31.32 -20.76 -0.21
N ALA A 176 30.06 -20.93 0.24
CA ALA A 176 29.74 -21.63 1.48
C ALA A 176 30.16 -23.09 1.41
N ILE A 177 29.91 -23.78 0.30
CA ILE A 177 30.33 -25.18 0.09
C ILE A 177 31.85 -25.27 0.06
N ALA A 178 32.55 -24.36 -0.64
CA ALA A 178 34.01 -24.33 -0.69
C ALA A 178 34.61 -24.13 0.72
N ALA A 179 34.06 -23.19 1.50
CA ALA A 179 34.50 -22.95 2.88
C ALA A 179 34.29 -24.18 3.77
N LEU A 180 33.15 -24.88 3.62
CA LEU A 180 32.87 -26.12 4.36
C LEU A 180 33.88 -27.22 4.04
N VAL A 181 34.21 -27.40 2.75
CA VAL A 181 35.20 -28.39 2.31
C VAL A 181 36.59 -28.09 2.93
N VAL A 182 37.03 -26.83 2.90
CA VAL A 182 38.27 -26.41 3.50
C VAL A 182 38.29 -26.65 5.01
N ALA A 183 37.19 -26.33 5.69
CA ALA A 183 37.03 -26.57 7.13
C ALA A 183 37.13 -28.08 7.48
N VAL A 184 36.48 -28.94 6.69
CA VAL A 184 36.55 -30.40 6.87
C VAL A 184 37.95 -30.93 6.64
N ILE A 185 38.63 -30.50 5.59
CA ILE A 185 40.02 -30.88 5.31
C ILE A 185 40.94 -30.46 6.47
N GLY A 186 40.78 -29.19 6.95
CA GLY A 186 41.53 -28.69 8.10
C GLY A 186 41.32 -29.51 9.38
N LEU A 187 40.08 -29.91 9.63
CA LEU A 187 39.73 -30.71 10.80
C LEU A 187 40.29 -32.15 10.75
N VAL A 188 40.26 -32.75 9.56
CA VAL A 188 40.80 -34.11 9.35
C VAL A 188 42.31 -34.09 9.32
N GLY A 189 42.92 -33.11 8.64
CA GLY A 189 44.40 -32.97 8.59
C GLY A 189 45.05 -32.56 9.90
N GLY A 190 44.33 -31.84 10.77
CA GLY A 190 44.80 -31.44 12.10
C GLY A 190 44.86 -32.58 13.15
N ARG A 191 44.11 -33.65 12.92
CA ARG A 191 44.16 -34.82 13.83
C ARG A 191 45.38 -35.69 13.76
N GLY A 192 46.22 -35.50 12.71
CA GLY A 192 47.44 -36.36 12.51
C GLY A 192 48.73 -35.88 13.19
N LYS A 193 48.73 -34.80 13.97
CA LYS A 193 49.97 -34.23 14.58
C LYS A 193 49.88 -34.02 16.10
N ARG A 194 49.24 -34.92 16.84
CA ARG A 194 49.47 -34.98 18.28
C ARG A 194 50.30 -36.23 18.60
N THR A 195 51.62 -36.15 18.37
CA THR A 195 52.62 -37.01 18.99
C THR A 195 52.89 -36.43 20.37
N LEU A 196 52.59 -37.18 21.42
CA LEU A 196 52.98 -36.89 22.80
C LEU A 196 54.48 -36.95 22.92
N ALA A 197 55.08 -35.89 23.43
CA ALA A 197 56.44 -35.90 24.02
C ALA A 197 56.26 -35.83 25.55
#